data_a8493b3a95032773e6b7a5b68a2420d3
#
_entry.id   a8493b3a95032773e6b7a5b68a2420d3
#
_cell.length_a   1.000
_cell.length_b   1.000
_cell.length_c   1.000
_cell.angle_alpha   90.00
_cell.angle_beta   90.00
_cell.angle_gamma   90.00
#
_symmetry.space_group_name_H-M   'P 1'
#
loop_
_entity.id
_entity.type
_entity.pdbx_description
1 polymer ?
#
loop_
_entity_poly.entity_id
_entity_poly.type
_entity_poly.pdbx_seq_one_letter_code
_entity_poly.pdbx_strand_id
1 'polypeptide(L)'
;MTAIAQTNRKVILIAGASRGSGPATARQLAEEGHHVVLGALRSSKLQALVTEIRKAGGSAEWFALDVSQPEEMRAFLAFAEDVHKRVDVVINNA
;
A
#
# COMPACT_ATOMS: atom_id res chain seq x y z
N MET A 1 10.71 -12.68 18.32
CA MET A 1 10.19 -12.40 16.99
C MET A 1 11.33 -12.04 16.05
N THR A 2 11.27 -12.58 14.87
CA THR A 2 12.28 -12.27 13.88
C THR A 2 11.76 -11.19 12.96
N ALA A 3 12.40 -10.04 12.95
CA ALA A 3 12.05 -8.99 12.04
C ALA A 3 12.56 -9.34 10.65
N ILE A 4 11.85 -8.90 9.63
CA ILE A 4 12.34 -9.01 8.27
C ILE A 4 13.59 -8.14 8.15
N ALA A 5 14.64 -8.71 7.58
CA ALA A 5 15.86 -7.95 7.33
C ALA A 5 15.54 -6.78 6.41
N GLN A 6 16.23 -5.65 6.60
CA GLN A 6 15.99 -4.46 5.77
C GLN A 6 16.13 -4.76 4.29
N THR A 7 17.06 -5.66 3.93
CA THR A 7 17.27 -6.04 2.54
C THR A 7 16.09 -6.78 1.93
N ASN A 8 15.20 -7.36 2.77
CA ASN A 8 14.03 -8.10 2.31
C ASN A 8 12.77 -7.24 2.30
N ARG A 9 12.87 -6.02 2.78
CA ARG A 9 11.73 -5.13 2.86
C ARG A 9 11.41 -4.59 1.47
N LYS A 10 10.17 -4.77 1.04
CA LYS A 10 9.74 -4.33 -0.28
C LYS A 10 8.74 -3.19 -0.16
N VAL A 11 8.65 -2.41 -1.21
CA VAL A 11 7.62 -1.39 -1.37
C VAL A 11 6.57 -1.96 -2.30
N ILE A 12 5.37 -2.16 -1.78
CA ILE A 12 4.29 -2.86 -2.48
C ILE A 12 3.10 -1.92 -2.61
N LEU A 13 2.70 -1.66 -3.85
CA LEU A 13 1.53 -0.85 -4.14
C LEU A 13 0.32 -1.76 -4.33
N ILE A 14 -0.79 -1.40 -3.70
CA ILE A 14 -2.04 -2.14 -3.85
C ILE A 14 -3.10 -1.17 -4.36
N ALA A 15 -3.45 -1.29 -5.64
CA ALA A 15 -4.52 -0.51 -6.25
C ALA A 15 -5.84 -1.24 -5.99
N GLY A 16 -6.87 -0.51 -5.63
CA GLY A 16 -8.16 -1.09 -5.24
C GLY A 16 -8.12 -1.69 -3.83
N ALA A 17 -7.33 -1.11 -2.94
CA ALA A 17 -7.03 -1.68 -1.64
C ALA A 17 -8.19 -1.64 -0.64
N SER A 18 -9.26 -0.91 -0.92
CA SER A 18 -10.38 -0.75 0.03
C SER A 18 -11.44 -1.84 -0.11
N ARG A 19 -11.33 -2.74 -1.07
CA ARG A 19 -12.37 -3.71 -1.40
C ARG A 19 -11.82 -5.13 -1.47
N GLY A 20 -12.72 -6.10 -1.33
CA GLY A 20 -12.38 -7.50 -1.49
C GLY A 20 -11.23 -7.94 -0.60
N SER A 21 -10.25 -8.59 -1.17
CA SER A 21 -9.08 -9.09 -0.44
C SER A 21 -8.02 -8.03 -0.19
N GLY A 22 -8.20 -6.82 -0.72
CA GLY A 22 -7.21 -5.75 -0.58
C GLY A 22 -6.80 -5.46 0.85
N PRO A 23 -7.77 -5.19 1.76
CA PRO A 23 -7.41 -4.91 3.15
C PRO A 23 -6.66 -6.05 3.85
N ALA A 24 -7.09 -7.29 3.65
CA ALA A 24 -6.41 -8.44 4.26
C ALA A 24 -5.00 -8.61 3.72
N THR A 25 -4.83 -8.42 2.42
CA THR A 25 -3.51 -8.49 1.78
C THR A 25 -2.60 -7.40 2.33
N ALA A 26 -3.11 -6.18 2.47
CA ALA A 26 -2.34 -5.06 3.01
C ALA A 26 -1.87 -5.35 4.43
N ARG A 27 -2.76 -5.86 5.27
CA ARG A 27 -2.42 -6.19 6.66
C ARG A 27 -1.35 -7.26 6.73
N GLN A 28 -1.50 -8.30 5.92
CA GLN A 28 -0.55 -9.41 5.92
C GLN A 28 0.83 -8.96 5.47
N LEU A 29 0.92 -8.21 4.38
CA LEU A 29 2.20 -7.75 3.85
C LEU A 29 2.88 -6.78 4.81
N ALA A 30 2.10 -5.90 5.44
CA ALA A 30 2.66 -4.98 6.44
C ALA A 30 3.16 -5.76 7.67
N GLU A 31 2.43 -6.79 8.08
CA GLU A 31 2.85 -7.64 9.19
C GLU A 31 4.15 -8.37 8.88
N GLU A 32 4.36 -8.71 7.62
CA GLU A 32 5.60 -9.33 7.17
C GLU A 32 6.77 -8.34 7.06
N GLY A 33 6.53 -7.08 7.34
CA GLY A 33 7.57 -6.08 7.39
C GLY A 33 7.74 -5.22 6.13
N HIS A 34 6.84 -5.38 5.15
CA HIS A 34 6.93 -4.59 3.93
C HIS A 34 6.24 -3.23 4.09
N HIS A 35 6.65 -2.27 3.26
CA HIS A 35 5.92 -1.01 3.11
C HIS A 35 4.76 -1.24 2.17
N VAL A 36 3.55 -0.88 2.56
CA VAL A 36 2.40 -0.96 1.66
C VAL A 36 1.89 0.45 1.36
N VAL A 37 1.68 0.72 0.08
CA VAL A 37 1.11 1.98 -0.38
C VAL A 37 -0.24 1.64 -1.00
N LEU A 38 -1.31 2.13 -0.38
CA LEU A 38 -2.66 1.71 -0.68
C LEU A 38 -3.38 2.77 -1.50
N GLY A 39 -3.99 2.35 -2.60
CA GLY A 39 -4.72 3.26 -3.47
C GLY A 39 -6.15 2.82 -3.70
N ALA A 40 -7.09 3.74 -3.60
CA ALA A 40 -8.48 3.50 -3.92
C ALA A 40 -9.25 4.81 -3.96
N LEU A 41 -10.46 4.76 -4.52
CA LEU A 41 -11.34 5.93 -4.56
C LEU A 41 -11.77 6.37 -3.16
N ARG A 42 -12.05 5.41 -2.27
CA ARG A 42 -12.58 5.71 -0.95
C ARG A 42 -11.47 5.90 0.06
N SER A 43 -11.03 7.13 0.17
CA SER A 43 -9.90 7.46 1.03
C SER A 43 -10.19 7.25 2.52
N SER A 44 -11.44 7.39 2.96
CA SER A 44 -11.78 7.18 4.37
C SER A 44 -11.47 5.76 4.83
N LYS A 45 -11.76 4.76 3.99
CA LYS A 45 -11.42 3.36 4.30
C LYS A 45 -9.93 3.14 4.30
N LEU A 46 -9.21 3.78 3.37
CA LEU A 46 -7.75 3.68 3.32
C LEU A 46 -7.11 4.31 4.54
N GLN A 47 -7.61 5.46 4.97
CA GLN A 47 -7.10 6.13 6.17
C GLN A 47 -7.24 5.25 7.39
N ALA A 48 -8.41 4.62 7.56
CA ALA A 48 -8.65 3.72 8.68
C ALA A 48 -7.70 2.52 8.64
N LEU A 49 -7.51 1.94 7.46
CA LEU A 49 -6.63 0.79 7.29
C LEU A 49 -5.16 1.15 7.57
N VAL A 50 -4.73 2.30 7.07
CA VAL A 50 -3.36 2.79 7.33
C VAL A 50 -3.15 3.03 8.82
N THR A 51 -4.13 3.64 9.49
CA THR A 51 -4.06 3.87 10.93
C THR A 51 -3.93 2.54 11.69
N GLU A 52 -4.74 1.56 11.31
CA GLU A 52 -4.70 0.24 11.92
C GLU A 52 -3.33 -0.41 11.75
N ILE A 53 -2.78 -0.37 10.54
CA ILE A 53 -1.47 -0.96 10.25
C ILE A 53 -0.37 -0.27 11.04
N ARG A 54 -0.39 1.05 11.10
CA ARG A 54 0.61 1.82 11.84
C ARG A 54 0.55 1.54 13.33
N LYS A 55 -0.65 1.41 13.87
CA LYS A 55 -0.82 1.07 15.30
C LYS A 55 -0.25 -0.30 15.63
N ALA A 56 -0.28 -1.22 14.68
CA ALA A 56 0.28 -2.55 14.85
C ALA A 56 1.79 -2.58 14.60
N GLY A 57 2.41 -1.44 14.37
CA GLY A 57 3.86 -1.34 14.14
C GLY A 57 4.28 -1.47 12.69
N GLY A 58 3.32 -1.54 11.77
CA GLY A 58 3.61 -1.65 10.34
C GLY A 58 3.85 -0.31 9.66
N SER A 59 4.15 -0.38 8.38
CA SER A 59 4.42 0.79 7.56
C SER A 59 3.40 0.83 6.42
N ALA A 60 2.63 1.89 6.34
CA ALA A 60 1.61 2.04 5.31
C ALA A 60 1.33 3.51 5.02
N GLU A 61 0.92 3.76 3.78
CA GLU A 61 0.49 5.08 3.32
C GLU A 61 -0.71 4.88 2.41
N TRP A 62 -1.45 5.94 2.14
CA TRP A 62 -2.60 5.86 1.27
C TRP A 62 -2.57 6.97 0.23
N PHE A 63 -3.27 6.70 -0.87
CA PHE A 63 -3.36 7.62 -1.99
C PHE A 63 -4.74 7.44 -2.62
N ALA A 64 -5.51 8.53 -2.71
CA ALA A 64 -6.83 8.45 -3.32
C ALA A 64 -6.68 8.48 -4.84
N LEU A 65 -7.22 7.47 -5.51
CA LEU A 65 -7.16 7.42 -6.96
C LEU A 65 -8.29 6.59 -7.56
N ASP A 66 -8.62 6.90 -8.79
CA ASP A 66 -9.52 6.10 -9.60
C ASP A 66 -8.66 5.17 -10.45
N VAL A 67 -8.70 3.87 -10.15
CA VAL A 67 -7.86 2.88 -10.83
C VAL A 67 -8.20 2.73 -12.32
N SER A 68 -9.37 3.22 -12.75
CA SER A 68 -9.75 3.17 -14.16
C SER A 68 -9.09 4.29 -14.96
N GLN A 69 -8.42 5.23 -14.32
CA GLN A 69 -7.78 6.37 -14.98
C GLN A 69 -6.26 6.13 -15.05
N PRO A 70 -5.71 5.90 -16.27
CA PRO A 70 -4.27 5.63 -16.39
C PRO A 70 -3.39 6.72 -15.82
N GLU A 71 -3.82 7.98 -15.91
CA GLU A 71 -3.05 9.09 -15.39
C GLU A 71 -2.94 9.06 -13.88
N GLU A 72 -4.01 8.64 -13.23
CA GLU A 72 -4.00 8.51 -11.76
C GLU A 72 -3.13 7.36 -11.30
N MET A 73 -3.10 6.27 -12.07
CA MET A 73 -2.20 5.16 -11.78
C MET A 73 -0.74 5.60 -11.91
N ARG A 74 -0.42 6.43 -12.89
CA ARG A 74 0.93 6.99 -13.02
C ARG A 74 1.29 7.87 -11.84
N ALA A 75 0.34 8.70 -11.39
CA ALA A 75 0.56 9.56 -10.23
C ALA A 75 0.77 8.72 -8.97
N PHE A 76 0.06 7.62 -8.84
CA PHE A 76 0.20 6.70 -7.72
C PHE A 76 1.61 6.09 -7.69
N LEU A 77 2.07 5.63 -8.84
CA LEU A 77 3.43 5.09 -8.95
C LEU A 77 4.48 6.16 -8.64
N ALA A 78 4.29 7.37 -9.19
CA ALA A 78 5.22 8.46 -8.96
C ALA A 78 5.27 8.85 -7.49
N PHE A 79 4.13 8.88 -6.81
CA PHE A 79 4.05 9.16 -5.39
C PHE A 79 4.88 8.15 -4.58
N ALA A 80 4.68 6.87 -4.86
CA ALA A 80 5.39 5.81 -4.15
C ALA A 80 6.89 5.87 -4.40
N GLU A 81 7.30 6.09 -5.64
CA GLU A 81 8.72 6.21 -5.98
C GLU A 81 9.36 7.44 -5.34
N ASP A 82 8.62 8.53 -5.24
CA ASP A 82 9.14 9.75 -4.63
C ASP A 82 9.36 9.57 -3.13
N VAL A 83 8.41 8.92 -2.46
CA VAL A 83 8.47 8.73 -1.02
C VAL A 83 9.48 7.65 -0.62
N HIS A 84 9.48 6.53 -1.31
CA HIS A 84 10.27 5.36 -0.94
C HIS A 84 11.50 5.13 -1.81
N LYS A 85 11.64 5.86 -2.90
CA LYS A 85 12.76 5.76 -3.85
C LYS A 85 12.78 4.43 -4.62
N ARG A 86 11.73 3.63 -4.49
CA ARG A 86 11.62 2.35 -5.21
C ARG A 86 10.17 1.87 -5.19
N VAL A 87 9.85 1.01 -6.14
CA VAL A 87 8.60 0.24 -6.15
C VAL A 87 8.97 -1.17 -6.59
N ASP A 88 8.68 -2.14 -5.76
CA ASP A 88 9.06 -3.53 -6.04
C ASP A 88 7.93 -4.35 -6.62
N VAL A 89 6.70 -4.12 -6.16
CA VAL A 89 5.55 -4.92 -6.57
C VAL A 89 4.34 -4.00 -6.71
N VAL A 90 3.52 -4.25 -7.72
CA VAL A 90 2.23 -3.59 -7.87
C VAL A 90 1.17 -4.68 -7.94
N ILE A 91 0.21 -4.60 -7.03
CA ILE A 91 -0.94 -5.51 -7.01
C ILE A 91 -2.16 -4.72 -7.45
N ASN A 92 -2.77 -5.14 -8.54
CA ASN A 92 -4.00 -4.51 -9.03
C ASN A 92 -5.18 -5.36 -8.59
N ASN A 93 -5.91 -4.88 -7.61
CA ASN A 93 -7.05 -5.58 -7.01
C ASN A 93 -8.39 -4.99 -7.47
N ALA A 94 -8.38 -4.23 -8.53
CA ALA A 94 -9.59 -3.57 -9.04
C ALA A 94 -10.51 -4.55 -9.77
#